data_6b48f4f3cc3c2186916afb78e21aa436
#
_entry.id   6b48f4f3cc3c2186916afb78e21aa436
#
_cell.length_a   1.000
_cell.length_b   1.000
_cell.length_c   1.000
_cell.angle_alpha   90.00
_cell.angle_beta   90.00
_cell.angle_gamma   90.00
#
_symmetry.space_group_name_H-M   'P 1'
#
loop_
_entity.id
_entity.type
_entity.pdbx_description
1 polymer ?
#
loop_
_entity_poly.entity_id
_entity_poly.type
_entity_poly.pdbx_seq_one_letter_code
_entity_poly.pdbx_strand_id
1 'polypeptide(L)'
;MKLKKFSAAALAALTVTMMSAVPVLAADDIEVNEDISVSGDYDWKRFANDHITLNVYNNGLYISDGSDESINVLSAFEELTGIKVNYTTYDSNESLYAKLKSGGVSYDVIFPSDYMVGKMAKEGMLSELNMDNIPNFAGIGETYLNRSFDPGNKYSVPYM
;
A
#
# COMPACT_ATOMS: atom_id res chain seq x y z
N MET A 1 57.95 32.80 53.97
CA MET A 1 57.20 33.29 52.81
C MET A 1 56.26 32.18 52.33
N LYS A 2 54.95 32.30 52.60
CA LYS A 2 53.98 31.23 52.37
C LYS A 2 53.32 31.42 51.03
N LEU A 3 53.48 30.46 50.10
CA LEU A 3 52.79 30.42 48.83
C LEU A 3 51.33 29.94 49.07
N LYS A 4 50.38 30.76 48.63
CA LYS A 4 48.95 30.41 48.59
C LYS A 4 48.65 29.63 47.29
N LYS A 5 48.11 28.41 47.46
CA LYS A 5 47.59 27.60 46.36
C LYS A 5 46.21 28.12 45.96
N PHE A 6 46.05 28.56 44.70
CA PHE A 6 44.75 28.82 44.12
C PHE A 6 44.21 27.52 43.51
N SER A 7 43.06 27.10 44.03
CA SER A 7 42.32 25.97 43.49
C SER A 7 41.35 26.51 42.44
N ALA A 8 41.57 26.14 41.16
CA ALA A 8 40.63 26.45 40.11
C ALA A 8 39.54 25.39 40.06
N ALA A 9 38.34 25.75 40.48
CA ALA A 9 37.15 24.91 40.31
C ALA A 9 36.64 25.12 38.88
N ALA A 10 36.79 24.09 38.02
CA ALA A 10 36.20 24.06 36.71
C ALA A 10 34.72 23.69 36.82
N LEU A 11 33.86 24.68 36.60
CA LEU A 11 32.40 24.48 36.53
C LEU A 11 32.06 23.95 35.13
N ALA A 12 31.88 22.65 34.96
CA ALA A 12 31.35 22.03 33.76
C ALA A 12 29.85 22.30 33.67
N ALA A 13 29.44 23.25 32.85
CA ALA A 13 28.06 23.48 32.52
C ALA A 13 27.59 22.37 31.54
N LEU A 14 26.84 21.42 32.03
CA LEU A 14 26.19 20.41 31.22
C LEU A 14 24.95 21.04 30.56
N THR A 15 25.10 21.53 29.33
CA THR A 15 23.93 21.96 28.52
C THR A 15 23.20 20.73 28.03
N VAL A 16 22.12 20.36 28.72
CA VAL A 16 21.14 19.39 28.22
C VAL A 16 20.34 20.07 27.13
N THR A 17 20.68 19.80 25.88
CA THR A 17 19.85 20.20 24.74
C THR A 17 18.62 19.28 24.75
N MET A 18 17.52 19.76 25.33
CA MET A 18 16.23 19.12 25.13
C MET A 18 15.85 19.29 23.65
N MET A 19 16.07 18.26 22.85
CA MET A 19 15.36 18.11 21.58
C MET A 19 13.88 17.93 21.92
N SER A 20 13.13 19.04 21.91
CA SER A 20 11.68 18.98 21.87
C SER A 20 11.30 18.24 20.58
N ALA A 21 10.85 16.98 20.74
CA ALA A 21 10.15 16.31 19.66
C ALA A 21 8.91 17.17 19.36
N VAL A 22 8.91 17.87 18.24
CA VAL A 22 7.72 18.52 17.73
C VAL A 22 6.77 17.38 17.41
N PRO A 23 5.58 17.30 18.02
CA PRO A 23 4.62 16.29 17.61
C PRO A 23 4.31 16.55 16.14
N VAL A 24 4.61 15.59 15.28
CA VAL A 24 4.08 15.56 13.91
C VAL A 24 2.57 15.34 14.10
N LEU A 25 1.80 16.39 13.91
CA LEU A 25 0.35 16.25 13.82
C LEU A 25 0.08 15.44 12.56
N ALA A 26 -0.67 14.35 12.71
CA ALA A 26 -1.21 13.63 11.56
C ALA A 26 -2.05 14.61 10.74
N ALA A 27 -1.99 14.52 9.43
CA ALA A 27 -2.86 15.31 8.59
C ALA A 27 -4.32 14.84 8.77
N ASP A 28 -5.26 15.79 8.64
CA ASP A 28 -6.68 15.45 8.68
C ASP A 28 -7.02 14.49 7.53
N ASP A 29 -8.00 13.60 7.77
CA ASP A 29 -8.50 12.70 6.75
C ASP A 29 -9.10 13.50 5.58
N ILE A 30 -8.93 12.97 4.37
CA ILE A 30 -9.51 13.51 3.14
C ILE A 30 -10.83 12.79 2.89
N GLU A 31 -11.95 13.55 2.91
CA GLU A 31 -13.22 13.03 2.45
C GLU A 31 -13.22 12.96 0.92
N VAL A 32 -13.31 11.73 0.37
CA VAL A 32 -13.41 11.50 -1.07
C VAL A 32 -14.87 11.68 -1.52
N ASN A 33 -15.80 11.14 -0.74
CA ASN A 33 -17.24 11.33 -0.88
C ASN A 33 -17.92 11.08 0.48
N GLU A 34 -19.25 11.04 0.52
CA GLU A 34 -20.01 10.86 1.76
C GLU A 34 -19.75 9.53 2.50
N ASP A 35 -19.22 8.52 1.81
CA ASP A 35 -19.02 7.17 2.32
C ASP A 35 -17.53 6.81 2.50
N ILE A 36 -16.61 7.55 1.86
CA ILE A 36 -15.18 7.21 1.81
C ILE A 36 -14.34 8.38 2.30
N SER A 37 -13.56 8.13 3.34
CA SER A 37 -12.45 8.98 3.75
C SER A 37 -11.13 8.19 3.74
N VAL A 38 -10.02 8.90 3.51
CA VAL A 38 -8.66 8.32 3.49
C VAL A 38 -7.71 9.20 4.27
N SER A 39 -6.63 8.63 4.77
CA SER A 39 -5.62 9.40 5.49
C SER A 39 -5.04 10.53 4.63
N GLY A 40 -4.98 11.74 5.19
CA GLY A 40 -4.33 12.89 4.58
C GLY A 40 -2.79 12.86 4.64
N ASP A 41 -2.20 11.88 5.35
CA ASP A 41 -0.75 11.74 5.47
C ASP A 41 -0.07 11.25 4.18
N TYR A 42 -0.85 10.88 3.17
CA TYR A 42 -0.35 10.34 1.91
C TYR A 42 -0.66 11.27 0.74
N ASP A 43 0.31 11.48 -0.14
CA ASP A 43 0.11 12.23 -1.39
C ASP A 43 -0.60 11.37 -2.44
N TRP A 44 -1.92 11.31 -2.34
CA TRP A 44 -2.77 10.54 -3.24
C TRP A 44 -2.71 11.04 -4.69
N LYS A 45 -2.41 12.33 -4.90
CA LYS A 45 -2.39 12.97 -6.23
C LYS A 45 -1.00 13.00 -6.86
N ARG A 46 0.00 12.35 -6.28
CA ARG A 46 1.38 12.37 -6.78
C ARG A 46 1.54 11.95 -8.25
N PHE A 47 0.60 11.18 -8.77
CA PHE A 47 0.59 10.71 -10.15
C PHE A 47 -0.55 11.29 -11.02
N ALA A 48 -1.31 12.25 -10.50
CA ALA A 48 -2.51 12.75 -11.19
C ALA A 48 -2.24 13.36 -12.58
N ASN A 49 -1.03 13.86 -12.81
CA ASN A 49 -0.62 14.47 -14.08
C ASN A 49 0.09 13.49 -15.02
N ASP A 50 0.30 12.25 -14.63
CA ASP A 50 1.07 11.26 -15.41
C ASP A 50 0.18 10.50 -16.41
N HIS A 51 -1.14 10.75 -16.38
CA HIS A 51 -2.14 10.11 -17.27
C HIS A 51 -2.08 8.57 -17.23
N ILE A 52 -1.85 8.01 -16.04
CA ILE A 52 -1.74 6.57 -15.84
C ILE A 52 -3.10 5.92 -16.02
N THR A 53 -3.11 4.75 -16.64
CA THR A 53 -4.26 3.85 -16.67
C THR A 53 -3.82 2.49 -16.14
N LEU A 54 -4.50 1.99 -15.09
CA LEU A 54 -4.31 0.65 -14.54
C LEU A 54 -5.29 -0.32 -15.17
N ASN A 55 -4.78 -1.46 -15.65
CA ASN A 55 -5.59 -2.57 -16.10
C ASN A 55 -5.78 -3.56 -14.95
N VAL A 56 -7.00 -3.64 -14.43
CA VAL A 56 -7.34 -4.44 -13.25
C VAL A 56 -8.23 -5.61 -13.66
N TYR A 57 -7.90 -6.81 -13.18
CA TYR A 57 -8.66 -8.02 -13.44
C TYR A 57 -9.07 -8.70 -12.13
N ASN A 58 -10.35 -8.70 -11.84
CA ASN A 58 -10.88 -9.12 -10.56
C ASN A 58 -12.08 -10.08 -10.71
N ASN A 59 -12.46 -10.73 -9.61
CA ASN A 59 -13.76 -11.39 -9.53
C ASN A 59 -14.85 -10.32 -9.38
N GLY A 60 -15.96 -10.49 -10.09
CA GLY A 60 -17.04 -9.51 -10.13
C GLY A 60 -17.72 -9.23 -8.77
N LEU A 61 -17.45 -10.07 -7.75
CA LEU A 61 -18.05 -9.94 -6.42
C LEU A 61 -17.14 -9.32 -5.37
N TYR A 62 -15.89 -8.94 -5.72
CA TYR A 62 -14.88 -8.55 -4.72
C TYR A 62 -14.77 -7.05 -4.48
N ILE A 63 -15.27 -6.20 -5.36
CA ILE A 63 -15.26 -4.74 -5.21
C ILE A 63 -16.65 -4.20 -5.51
N SER A 64 -17.10 -3.26 -4.67
CA SER A 64 -18.33 -2.50 -4.92
C SER A 64 -18.14 -1.55 -6.10
N ASP A 65 -19.05 -1.59 -7.05
CA ASP A 65 -18.98 -0.87 -8.32
C ASP A 65 -20.04 0.22 -8.50
N GLY A 66 -20.84 0.48 -7.46
CA GLY A 66 -21.95 1.42 -7.47
C GLY A 66 -23.27 0.83 -7.91
N SER A 67 -23.34 -0.47 -8.21
CA SER A 67 -24.61 -1.16 -8.43
C SER A 67 -25.37 -1.38 -7.12
N ASP A 68 -26.69 -1.50 -7.20
CA ASP A 68 -27.56 -1.81 -6.05
C ASP A 68 -27.35 -0.85 -4.84
N GLU A 69 -27.16 0.45 -5.11
CA GLU A 69 -26.88 1.46 -4.09
C GLU A 69 -25.56 1.24 -3.32
N SER A 70 -24.67 0.44 -3.85
CA SER A 70 -23.35 0.22 -3.26
C SER A 70 -22.39 1.38 -3.57
N ILE A 71 -21.31 1.49 -2.78
CA ILE A 71 -20.27 2.50 -3.02
C ILE A 71 -19.53 2.18 -4.31
N ASN A 72 -19.31 3.16 -5.18
CA ASN A 72 -18.45 3.01 -6.35
C ASN A 72 -16.98 3.27 -5.97
N VAL A 73 -16.30 2.23 -5.53
CA VAL A 73 -14.91 2.30 -5.07
C VAL A 73 -13.94 2.69 -6.20
N LEU A 74 -14.21 2.23 -7.43
CA LEU A 74 -13.34 2.55 -8.58
C LEU A 74 -13.43 4.02 -8.94
N SER A 75 -14.64 4.57 -8.97
CA SER A 75 -14.85 6.01 -9.21
C SER A 75 -14.17 6.87 -8.15
N ALA A 76 -14.31 6.49 -6.87
CA ALA A 76 -13.67 7.18 -5.76
C ALA A 76 -12.14 7.14 -5.86
N PHE A 77 -11.57 6.01 -6.27
CA PHE A 77 -10.14 5.89 -6.50
C PHE A 77 -9.66 6.79 -7.65
N GLU A 78 -10.37 6.82 -8.77
CA GLU A 78 -10.05 7.70 -9.91
C GLU A 78 -10.13 9.18 -9.53
N GLU A 79 -11.15 9.58 -8.77
CA GLU A 79 -11.32 10.96 -8.30
C GLU A 79 -10.20 11.38 -7.34
N LEU A 80 -9.88 10.50 -6.39
CA LEU A 80 -8.84 10.73 -5.40
C LEU A 80 -7.46 10.85 -6.04
N THR A 81 -7.12 9.96 -6.96
CA THR A 81 -5.74 9.79 -7.45
C THR A 81 -5.46 10.40 -8.82
N GLY A 82 -6.50 10.61 -9.64
CA GLY A 82 -6.37 10.96 -11.05
C GLY A 82 -5.93 9.79 -11.95
N ILE A 83 -5.77 8.59 -11.40
CA ILE A 83 -5.38 7.38 -12.14
C ILE A 83 -6.62 6.71 -12.70
N LYS A 84 -6.67 6.46 -13.99
CA LYS A 84 -7.75 5.73 -14.65
C LYS A 84 -7.69 4.24 -14.35
N VAL A 85 -8.86 3.58 -14.26
CA VAL A 85 -8.94 2.12 -14.05
C VAL A 85 -9.74 1.46 -15.17
N ASN A 86 -9.07 0.63 -15.97
CA ASN A 86 -9.72 -0.31 -16.87
C ASN A 86 -10.04 -1.58 -16.09
N TYR A 87 -11.24 -1.66 -15.57
CA TYR A 87 -11.68 -2.77 -14.74
C TYR A 87 -12.36 -3.84 -15.58
N THR A 88 -11.89 -5.08 -15.48
CA THR A 88 -12.48 -6.25 -16.10
C THR A 88 -12.68 -7.35 -15.08
N THR A 89 -13.67 -8.22 -15.30
CA THR A 89 -14.02 -9.27 -14.37
C THR A 89 -13.80 -10.66 -14.98
N TYR A 90 -13.63 -11.65 -14.10
CA TYR A 90 -13.55 -13.06 -14.42
C TYR A 90 -14.51 -13.88 -13.53
N ASP A 91 -14.92 -15.04 -14.01
CA ASP A 91 -15.87 -15.91 -13.32
C ASP A 91 -15.17 -16.96 -12.43
N SER A 92 -13.93 -17.35 -12.78
CA SER A 92 -13.16 -18.36 -12.05
C SER A 92 -11.66 -18.12 -12.15
N ASN A 93 -10.90 -18.59 -11.15
CA ASN A 93 -9.44 -18.53 -11.17
C ASN A 93 -8.84 -19.25 -12.39
N GLU A 94 -9.51 -20.31 -12.87
CA GLU A 94 -9.08 -21.06 -14.05
C GLU A 94 -9.25 -20.25 -15.33
N SER A 95 -10.33 -19.48 -15.45
CA SER A 95 -10.54 -18.56 -16.60
C SER A 95 -9.55 -17.39 -16.57
N LEU A 96 -9.30 -16.82 -15.39
CA LEU A 96 -8.24 -15.83 -15.18
C LEU A 96 -6.88 -16.37 -15.64
N TYR A 97 -6.49 -17.54 -15.13
CA TYR A 97 -5.21 -18.16 -15.46
C TYR A 97 -5.08 -18.46 -16.96
N ALA A 98 -6.12 -19.08 -17.56
CA ALA A 98 -6.10 -19.38 -18.98
C ALA A 98 -5.92 -18.14 -19.86
N LYS A 99 -6.62 -17.05 -19.50
CA LYS A 99 -6.52 -15.77 -20.23
C LYS A 99 -5.11 -15.17 -20.11
N LEU A 100 -4.51 -15.14 -18.91
CA LEU A 100 -3.16 -14.63 -18.71
C LEU A 100 -2.13 -15.51 -19.43
N LYS A 101 -2.29 -16.83 -19.35
CA LYS A 101 -1.37 -17.79 -19.99
C LYS A 101 -1.39 -17.72 -21.51
N SER A 102 -2.48 -17.28 -22.12
CA SER A 102 -2.55 -17.08 -23.59
C SER A 102 -1.62 -15.97 -24.07
N GLY A 103 -1.14 -15.08 -23.20
CA GLY A 103 -0.19 -14.00 -23.52
C GLY A 103 -0.77 -12.87 -24.37
N GLY A 104 -2.07 -12.89 -24.67
CA GLY A 104 -2.73 -11.88 -25.49
C GLY A 104 -3.13 -10.60 -24.73
N VAL A 105 -2.98 -10.58 -23.41
CA VAL A 105 -3.38 -9.48 -22.53
C VAL A 105 -2.37 -9.28 -21.42
N SER A 106 -2.27 -8.05 -20.93
CA SER A 106 -1.47 -7.70 -19.75
C SER A 106 -2.36 -6.97 -18.75
N TYR A 107 -2.19 -7.29 -17.49
CA TYR A 107 -2.84 -6.60 -16.38
C TYR A 107 -1.80 -6.13 -15.38
N ASP A 108 -2.08 -4.98 -14.76
CA ASP A 108 -1.21 -4.38 -13.75
C ASP A 108 -1.53 -4.95 -12.36
N VAL A 109 -2.81 -5.22 -12.09
CA VAL A 109 -3.30 -5.78 -10.83
C VAL A 109 -4.32 -6.88 -11.10
N ILE A 110 -4.17 -8.01 -10.40
CA ILE A 110 -5.11 -9.14 -10.45
C ILE A 110 -5.47 -9.60 -9.04
N PHE A 111 -6.65 -10.17 -8.83
CA PHE A 111 -7.16 -10.60 -7.51
C PHE A 111 -7.47 -12.10 -7.47
N PRO A 112 -6.49 -12.99 -7.63
CA PRO A 112 -6.71 -14.43 -7.60
C PRO A 112 -6.79 -14.98 -6.18
N SER A 113 -7.36 -16.18 -6.04
CA SER A 113 -7.26 -16.93 -4.79
C SER A 113 -5.83 -17.41 -4.53
N ASP A 114 -5.52 -17.72 -3.28
CA ASP A 114 -4.20 -18.10 -2.75
C ASP A 114 -3.52 -19.23 -3.56
N TYR A 115 -4.24 -20.34 -3.84
CA TYR A 115 -3.68 -21.43 -4.62
C TYR A 115 -3.28 -21.03 -6.04
N MET A 116 -4.00 -20.06 -6.62
CA MET A 116 -3.70 -19.55 -7.96
C MET A 116 -2.52 -18.59 -7.94
N VAL A 117 -2.37 -17.76 -6.88
CA VAL A 117 -1.14 -16.99 -6.63
C VAL A 117 0.06 -17.94 -6.62
N GLY A 118 0.01 -19.00 -5.80
CA GLY A 118 1.10 -19.96 -5.69
C GLY A 118 1.43 -20.69 -6.99
N LYS A 119 0.43 -20.97 -7.82
CA LYS A 119 0.60 -21.56 -9.14
C LYS A 119 1.30 -20.59 -10.10
N MET A 120 0.79 -19.37 -10.22
CA MET A 120 1.32 -18.36 -11.14
C MET A 120 2.72 -17.89 -10.74
N ALA A 121 3.01 -17.77 -9.44
CA ALA A 121 4.34 -17.46 -8.93
C ALA A 121 5.37 -18.52 -9.35
N LYS A 122 5.04 -19.81 -9.19
CA LYS A 122 5.92 -20.93 -9.62
C LYS A 122 6.17 -20.96 -11.13
N GLU A 123 5.22 -20.46 -11.91
CA GLU A 123 5.34 -20.39 -13.37
C GLU A 123 5.98 -19.08 -13.86
N GLY A 124 6.39 -18.19 -12.95
CA GLY A 124 7.02 -16.91 -13.29
C GLY A 124 6.08 -15.92 -13.98
N MET A 125 4.78 -16.01 -13.71
CA MET A 125 3.75 -15.16 -14.31
C MET A 125 3.49 -13.88 -13.51
N LEU A 126 4.03 -13.77 -12.29
CA LEU A 126 3.84 -12.63 -11.40
C LEU A 126 5.15 -11.85 -11.24
N SER A 127 5.03 -10.53 -11.15
CA SER A 127 6.15 -9.66 -10.79
C SER A 127 6.30 -9.58 -9.27
N GLU A 128 7.53 -9.51 -8.79
CA GLU A 128 7.78 -9.27 -7.35
C GLU A 128 7.33 -7.86 -6.96
N LEU A 129 6.73 -7.73 -5.78
CA LEU A 129 6.31 -6.47 -5.21
C LEU A 129 7.50 -5.73 -4.60
N ASN A 130 7.54 -4.41 -4.79
CA ASN A 130 8.43 -3.55 -4.01
C ASN A 130 7.69 -3.09 -2.75
N MET A 131 7.99 -3.72 -1.61
CA MET A 131 7.34 -3.44 -0.33
C MET A 131 7.59 -2.04 0.20
N ASP A 132 8.67 -1.37 -0.22
CA ASP A 132 8.93 0.03 0.13
C ASP A 132 7.83 0.97 -0.40
N ASN A 133 7.12 0.55 -1.44
CA ASN A 133 6.00 1.29 -2.01
C ASN A 133 4.65 0.96 -1.34
N ILE A 134 4.62 0.03 -0.39
CA ILE A 134 3.39 -0.45 0.27
C ILE A 134 3.52 -0.32 1.79
N PRO A 135 3.66 0.90 2.34
CA PRO A 135 3.91 1.10 3.77
C PRO A 135 2.78 0.54 4.65
N ASN A 136 1.54 0.56 4.17
CA ASN A 136 0.38 0.04 4.89
C ASN A 136 0.39 -1.49 5.03
N PHE A 137 1.29 -2.19 4.33
CA PHE A 137 1.49 -3.63 4.51
C PHE A 137 1.80 -4.00 5.97
N ALA A 138 2.47 -3.11 6.70
CA ALA A 138 2.76 -3.29 8.13
C ALA A 138 1.51 -3.40 9.02
N GLY A 139 0.35 -2.95 8.53
CA GLY A 139 -0.95 -3.07 9.24
C GLY A 139 -1.64 -4.41 9.05
N ILE A 140 -1.11 -5.30 8.21
CA ILE A 140 -1.72 -6.61 7.96
C ILE A 140 -1.38 -7.56 9.11
N GLY A 141 -2.39 -8.24 9.66
CA GLY A 141 -2.21 -9.18 10.75
C GLY A 141 -1.30 -10.36 10.36
N GLU A 142 -0.38 -10.75 11.26
CA GLU A 142 0.62 -11.80 11.02
C GLU A 142 0.02 -13.13 10.54
N THR A 143 -1.21 -13.45 10.94
CA THR A 143 -1.92 -14.67 10.53
C THR A 143 -2.08 -14.78 9.02
N TYR A 144 -2.12 -13.67 8.31
CA TYR A 144 -2.32 -13.62 6.86
C TYR A 144 -1.01 -13.53 6.09
N LEU A 145 0.11 -13.30 6.78
CA LEU A 145 1.42 -13.10 6.17
C LEU A 145 2.19 -14.41 6.01
N ASN A 146 3.17 -14.39 5.13
CA ASN A 146 4.16 -15.46 4.94
C ASN A 146 3.52 -16.84 4.74
N ARG A 147 2.45 -16.90 3.97
CA ARG A 147 1.74 -18.16 3.70
C ARG A 147 2.50 -19.05 2.73
N SER A 148 2.24 -20.36 2.78
CA SER A 148 2.96 -21.36 1.97
C SER A 148 2.83 -21.18 0.46
N PHE A 149 1.80 -20.50 -0.01
CA PHE A 149 1.61 -20.20 -1.43
C PHE A 149 2.47 -19.02 -1.91
N ASP A 150 2.85 -18.10 -1.02
CA ASP A 150 3.71 -16.94 -1.29
C ASP A 150 4.66 -16.66 -0.12
N PRO A 151 5.71 -17.49 0.08
CA PRO A 151 6.65 -17.31 1.17
C PRO A 151 7.38 -15.96 1.08
N GLY A 152 7.29 -15.18 2.15
CA GLY A 152 7.87 -13.84 2.23
C GLY A 152 7.01 -12.75 1.59
N ASN A 153 5.76 -13.05 1.18
CA ASN A 153 4.84 -12.09 0.55
C ASN A 153 5.48 -11.34 -0.62
N LYS A 154 6.15 -12.08 -1.51
CA LYS A 154 6.87 -11.49 -2.63
C LYS A 154 5.97 -11.00 -3.75
N TYR A 155 4.83 -11.65 -3.94
CA TYR A 155 3.97 -11.48 -5.11
C TYR A 155 2.58 -10.97 -4.76
N SER A 156 2.17 -11.04 -3.50
CA SER A 156 0.81 -10.75 -3.11
C SER A 156 0.67 -9.94 -1.82
N VAL A 157 -0.39 -9.14 -1.78
CA VAL A 157 -0.92 -8.50 -0.57
C VAL A 157 -2.25 -9.18 -0.26
N PRO A 158 -2.47 -9.66 0.99
CA PRO A 158 -3.76 -10.24 1.38
C PRO A 158 -4.91 -9.25 1.19
N TYR A 159 -6.01 -9.74 0.60
CA TYR A 159 -7.27 -9.04 0.43
C TYR A 159 -8.40 -9.94 0.95
N MET A 160 -9.31 -9.36 1.73
CA MET A 160 -10.45 -10.09 2.32
C MET A 160 -11.72 -9.28 2.22
#